data_d9af20165847957d2f5f8ae219b54781
#
_entry.id   d9af20165847957d2f5f8ae219b54781
#
_cell.length_a   1.000
_cell.length_b   1.000
_cell.length_c   1.000
_cell.angle_alpha   90.00
_cell.angle_beta   90.00
_cell.angle_gamma   90.00
#
_symmetry.space_group_name_H-M   'P 1'
#
loop_
_entity.id
_entity.type
_entity.pdbx_description
1 polymer ?
#
loop_
_entity_poly.entity_id
_entity_poly.type
_entity_poly.pdbx_seq_one_letter_code
_entity_poly.pdbx_strand_id
1 'polypeptide(L)'
;MNFSVKILLYIAFLLLSSQIAAGRGTWEGERDKAISQITEESLYREISFLSDTLCKGRATGTVGNVDVAFWIKRKFEKAGLKCFGSSYGSHFITPTGAHAHNVIGMLPGALSMPRDRYVIVGAHFDHLGELNGAVYPGADANASGTVAMTSLADIFGAMREMGKVFDSNILFVAFDAKEMNMAGSDALWKLIDYGMLKDPVSGATVSRDKIELMVNIDQIGSTLSPVNRDRKDYLIMLGTDSLPKGKRMNLEVCNGLHGINLDLCLSYYGSETFTRVFYRLSDQKVFVDNGIPAVLFTSGITMNTNKTRDTAASLDMSVLRKRITLIYHWLETML
;
A
#
# COMPACT_ATOMS: atom_id res chain seq x y z
N MET A 1 10.76 -13.55 51.16
CA MET A 1 11.24 -14.07 49.90
C MET A 1 12.75 -14.24 50.02
N ASN A 2 13.22 -15.50 49.98
CA ASN A 2 14.62 -15.85 50.22
C ASN A 2 15.56 -15.16 49.21
N PHE A 3 16.77 -14.79 49.65
CA PHE A 3 17.82 -14.14 48.84
C PHE A 3 18.10 -14.92 47.52
N SER A 4 18.07 -16.25 47.58
CA SER A 4 18.24 -17.12 46.41
C SER A 4 17.11 -16.97 45.37
N VAL A 5 15.85 -16.73 45.78
CA VAL A 5 14.72 -16.50 44.88
C VAL A 5 14.81 -15.17 44.15
N LYS A 6 15.33 -14.13 44.83
CA LYS A 6 15.56 -12.82 44.19
C LYS A 6 16.66 -12.89 43.11
N ILE A 7 17.73 -13.65 43.36
CA ILE A 7 18.82 -13.86 42.39
C ILE A 7 18.30 -14.64 41.18
N LEU A 8 17.51 -15.70 41.38
CA LEU A 8 16.91 -16.48 40.29
C LEU A 8 15.96 -15.63 39.42
N LEU A 9 15.14 -14.79 40.03
CA LEU A 9 14.24 -13.87 39.32
C LEU A 9 15.02 -12.80 38.53
N TYR A 10 16.12 -12.29 39.08
CA TYR A 10 16.98 -11.31 38.41
C TYR A 10 17.72 -11.93 37.21
N ILE A 11 18.23 -13.16 37.35
CA ILE A 11 18.86 -13.92 36.27
C ILE A 11 17.83 -14.25 35.18
N ALA A 12 16.62 -14.69 35.55
CA ALA A 12 15.54 -14.95 34.61
C ALA A 12 15.13 -13.68 33.82
N PHE A 13 15.06 -12.53 34.52
CA PHE A 13 14.80 -11.23 33.91
C PHE A 13 15.91 -10.80 32.92
N LEU A 14 17.19 -11.00 33.30
CA LEU A 14 18.34 -10.70 32.42
C LEU A 14 18.37 -11.63 31.22
N LEU A 15 18.05 -12.92 31.38
CA LEU A 15 17.98 -13.87 30.27
C LEU A 15 16.81 -13.54 29.34
N LEU A 16 15.65 -13.16 29.89
CA LEU A 16 14.49 -12.73 29.10
C LEU A 16 14.78 -11.45 28.34
N SER A 17 15.42 -10.47 28.98
CA SER A 17 15.79 -9.20 28.33
C SER A 17 16.85 -9.39 27.26
N SER A 18 17.81 -10.31 27.44
CA SER A 18 18.81 -10.66 26.43
C SER A 18 18.21 -11.40 25.23
N GLN A 19 17.23 -12.27 25.44
CA GLN A 19 16.50 -12.96 24.36
C GLN A 19 15.62 -11.98 23.57
N ILE A 20 14.97 -11.03 24.26
CA ILE A 20 14.20 -9.97 23.59
C ILE A 20 15.13 -9.05 22.78
N ALA A 21 16.30 -8.70 23.31
CA ALA A 21 17.27 -7.88 22.59
C ALA A 21 17.89 -8.62 21.40
N ALA A 22 18.23 -9.90 21.54
CA ALA A 22 18.70 -10.75 20.46
C ALA A 22 17.63 -10.96 19.38
N GLY A 23 16.37 -11.16 19.78
CA GLY A 23 15.24 -11.24 18.86
C GLY A 23 15.02 -9.95 18.05
N ARG A 24 15.15 -8.77 18.68
CA ARG A 24 15.04 -7.50 17.97
C ARG A 24 16.15 -7.31 16.94
N GLY A 25 17.40 -7.61 17.29
CA GLY A 25 18.52 -7.48 16.35
C GLY A 25 18.39 -8.40 15.12
N THR A 26 17.81 -9.60 15.27
CA THR A 26 17.53 -10.50 14.14
C THR A 26 16.43 -9.96 13.22
N TRP A 27 15.35 -9.39 13.77
CA TRP A 27 14.25 -8.82 12.98
C TRP A 27 14.68 -7.59 12.17
N GLU A 28 15.52 -6.72 12.74
CA GLU A 28 16.03 -5.54 12.03
C GLU A 28 16.89 -5.94 10.84
N GLY A 29 17.83 -6.88 11.01
CA GLY A 29 18.66 -7.37 9.92
C GLY A 29 17.87 -8.04 8.79
N GLU A 30 16.86 -8.84 9.13
CA GLU A 30 16.04 -9.51 8.13
C GLU A 30 15.09 -8.52 7.41
N ARG A 31 14.56 -7.54 8.13
CA ARG A 31 13.80 -6.44 7.54
C ARG A 31 14.64 -5.66 6.53
N ASP A 32 15.85 -5.27 6.92
CA ASP A 32 16.75 -4.51 6.05
C ASP A 32 17.14 -5.33 4.81
N LYS A 33 17.30 -6.64 4.96
CA LYS A 33 17.50 -7.57 3.85
C LYS A 33 16.27 -7.63 2.94
N ALA A 34 15.06 -7.74 3.48
CA ALA A 34 13.83 -7.73 2.69
C ALA A 34 13.67 -6.40 1.92
N ILE A 35 13.91 -5.26 2.58
CA ILE A 35 13.89 -3.95 1.93
C ILE A 35 14.97 -3.83 0.85
N SER A 36 16.16 -4.40 1.05
CA SER A 36 17.26 -4.35 0.08
C SER A 36 16.97 -5.08 -1.23
N GLN A 37 16.02 -6.04 -1.23
CA GLN A 37 15.56 -6.70 -2.45
C GLN A 37 14.80 -5.76 -3.40
N ILE A 38 14.28 -4.65 -2.89
CA ILE A 38 13.64 -3.63 -3.71
C ILE A 38 14.73 -2.69 -4.25
N THR A 39 15.16 -2.95 -5.48
CA THR A 39 16.19 -2.17 -6.17
C THR A 39 15.57 -1.20 -7.17
N GLU A 40 16.30 -0.14 -7.49
CA GLU A 40 15.87 0.82 -8.54
C GLU A 40 15.65 0.11 -9.88
N GLU A 41 16.50 -0.87 -10.20
CA GLU A 41 16.38 -1.67 -11.42
C GLU A 41 15.11 -2.52 -11.42
N SER A 42 14.77 -3.17 -10.28
CA SER A 42 13.54 -3.95 -10.17
C SER A 42 12.30 -3.07 -10.30
N LEU A 43 12.28 -1.91 -9.65
CA LEU A 43 11.20 -0.93 -9.74
C LEU A 43 11.02 -0.43 -11.17
N TYR A 44 12.12 -0.04 -11.84
CA TYR A 44 12.08 0.42 -13.23
C TYR A 44 11.53 -0.66 -14.15
N ARG A 45 12.00 -1.91 -14.02
CA ARG A 45 11.55 -3.04 -14.83
C ARG A 45 10.05 -3.32 -14.64
N GLU A 46 9.56 -3.33 -13.40
CA GLU A 46 8.17 -3.61 -13.10
C GLU A 46 7.24 -2.48 -13.58
N ILE A 47 7.60 -1.22 -13.34
CA ILE A 47 6.84 -0.08 -13.85
C ILE A 47 6.88 -0.04 -15.39
N SER A 48 8.03 -0.30 -16.00
CA SER A 48 8.14 -0.37 -17.46
C SER A 48 7.21 -1.44 -18.04
N PHE A 49 7.12 -2.61 -17.41
CA PHE A 49 6.18 -3.65 -17.82
C PHE A 49 4.72 -3.17 -17.73
N LEU A 50 4.31 -2.60 -16.59
CA LEU A 50 2.93 -2.14 -16.41
C LEU A 50 2.57 -0.98 -17.36
N SER A 51 3.52 -0.14 -17.71
CA SER A 51 3.33 1.01 -18.60
C SER A 51 3.78 0.76 -20.05
N ASP A 52 4.06 -0.51 -20.40
CA ASP A 52 4.41 -0.90 -21.77
C ASP A 52 3.24 -0.70 -22.74
N THR A 53 3.57 -0.46 -23.99
CA THR A 53 2.59 -0.34 -25.07
C THR A 53 1.76 -1.60 -25.28
N LEU A 54 2.29 -2.79 -24.92
CA LEU A 54 1.57 -4.06 -24.95
C LEU A 54 0.39 -4.09 -23.96
N CYS A 55 0.55 -3.42 -22.79
CA CYS A 55 -0.53 -3.25 -21.81
C CYS A 55 -1.57 -2.21 -22.25
N LYS A 56 -1.32 -1.48 -23.36
CA LYS A 56 -2.23 -0.51 -23.97
C LYS A 56 -2.89 0.44 -22.95
N GLY A 57 -2.09 0.92 -21.98
CA GLY A 57 -2.56 1.83 -20.93
C GLY A 57 -3.59 1.24 -19.97
N ARG A 58 -3.77 -0.07 -19.92
CA ARG A 58 -4.50 -0.82 -18.86
C ARG A 58 -5.94 -0.39 -18.61
N ALA A 59 -6.65 0.13 -19.63
CA ALA A 59 -8.06 0.51 -19.42
C ALA A 59 -8.88 -0.69 -18.97
N THR A 60 -9.77 -0.47 -18.00
CA THR A 60 -10.69 -1.47 -17.48
C THR A 60 -11.41 -2.23 -18.59
N GLY A 61 -11.48 -3.56 -18.46
CA GLY A 61 -12.14 -4.44 -19.43
C GLY A 61 -11.32 -4.76 -20.69
N THR A 62 -10.06 -4.30 -20.78
CA THR A 62 -9.16 -4.61 -21.89
C THR A 62 -8.22 -5.78 -21.57
N VAL A 63 -7.63 -6.39 -22.60
CA VAL A 63 -6.63 -7.46 -22.43
C VAL A 63 -5.45 -6.98 -21.60
N GLY A 64 -4.92 -5.77 -21.86
CA GLY A 64 -3.80 -5.22 -21.10
C GLY A 64 -4.12 -5.02 -19.60
N ASN A 65 -5.36 -4.70 -19.25
CA ASN A 65 -5.82 -4.66 -17.87
C ASN A 65 -5.83 -6.07 -17.23
N VAL A 66 -6.32 -7.08 -17.97
CA VAL A 66 -6.32 -8.48 -17.51
C VAL A 66 -4.90 -9.00 -17.31
N ASP A 67 -3.97 -8.70 -18.22
CA ASP A 67 -2.57 -9.13 -18.14
C ASP A 67 -1.89 -8.54 -16.89
N VAL A 68 -2.12 -7.26 -16.61
CA VAL A 68 -1.60 -6.61 -15.41
C VAL A 68 -2.21 -7.21 -14.14
N ALA A 69 -3.51 -7.47 -14.12
CA ALA A 69 -4.14 -8.14 -12.97
C ALA A 69 -3.58 -9.55 -12.75
N PHE A 70 -3.27 -10.28 -13.81
CA PHE A 70 -2.61 -11.59 -13.71
C PHE A 70 -1.20 -11.45 -13.11
N TRP A 71 -0.43 -10.44 -13.53
CA TRP A 71 0.87 -10.14 -12.94
C TRP A 71 0.77 -9.84 -11.45
N ILE A 72 -0.21 -9.02 -11.02
CA ILE A 72 -0.45 -8.71 -9.60
C ILE A 72 -0.79 -9.99 -8.81
N LYS A 73 -1.66 -10.88 -9.35
CA LYS A 73 -1.97 -12.17 -8.73
C LYS A 73 -0.71 -12.99 -8.46
N ARG A 74 0.20 -13.05 -9.44
CA ARG A 74 1.48 -13.76 -9.30
C ARG A 74 2.38 -13.13 -8.24
N LYS A 75 2.38 -11.80 -8.10
CA LYS A 75 3.08 -11.09 -7.02
C LYS A 75 2.51 -11.47 -5.65
N PHE A 76 1.19 -11.48 -5.50
CA PHE A 76 0.53 -11.86 -4.26
C PHE A 76 0.78 -13.33 -3.88
N GLU A 77 0.73 -14.26 -4.85
CA GLU A 77 1.10 -15.65 -4.64
C GLU A 77 2.52 -15.79 -4.11
N LYS A 78 3.48 -15.11 -4.76
CA LYS A 78 4.89 -15.12 -4.37
C LYS A 78 5.12 -14.55 -2.97
N ALA A 79 4.39 -13.50 -2.59
CA ALA A 79 4.44 -12.89 -1.27
C ALA A 79 3.71 -13.73 -0.19
N GLY A 80 3.15 -14.90 -0.52
CA GLY A 80 2.47 -15.80 0.40
C GLY A 80 1.12 -15.32 0.91
N LEU A 81 0.49 -14.36 0.22
CA LEU A 81 -0.84 -13.86 0.58
C LEU A 81 -1.90 -14.96 0.39
N LYS A 82 -2.98 -14.86 1.14
CA LYS A 82 -4.16 -15.72 1.01
C LYS A 82 -5.20 -15.07 0.11
N CYS A 83 -5.76 -15.83 -0.83
CA CYS A 83 -6.84 -15.34 -1.68
C CYS A 83 -8.20 -15.47 -0.99
N PHE A 84 -9.14 -14.62 -1.38
CA PHE A 84 -10.53 -14.71 -0.97
C PHE A 84 -11.30 -15.66 -1.89
N GLY A 85 -11.86 -16.74 -1.33
CA GLY A 85 -12.47 -17.80 -2.13
C GLY A 85 -11.45 -18.63 -2.92
N SER A 86 -11.71 -18.84 -4.21
CA SER A 86 -10.87 -19.70 -5.08
C SER A 86 -9.76 -18.94 -5.82
N SER A 87 -9.75 -17.61 -5.78
CA SER A 87 -8.76 -16.78 -6.49
C SER A 87 -8.60 -15.42 -5.85
N TYR A 88 -7.56 -14.68 -6.24
CA TYR A 88 -7.35 -13.30 -5.85
C TYR A 88 -8.28 -12.30 -6.56
N GLY A 89 -8.95 -12.70 -7.64
CA GLY A 89 -9.83 -11.83 -8.43
C GLY A 89 -11.23 -11.70 -7.83
N SER A 90 -11.68 -10.46 -7.64
CA SER A 90 -13.04 -10.11 -7.24
C SER A 90 -13.72 -9.37 -8.40
N HIS A 91 -14.58 -10.08 -9.14
CA HIS A 91 -15.23 -9.57 -10.35
C HIS A 91 -16.46 -8.72 -10.04
N PHE A 92 -16.66 -7.66 -10.82
CA PHE A 92 -17.83 -6.80 -10.76
C PHE A 92 -18.15 -6.18 -12.13
N ILE A 93 -19.33 -5.58 -12.25
CA ILE A 93 -19.72 -4.81 -13.43
C ILE A 93 -19.73 -3.33 -13.03
N THR A 94 -19.05 -2.52 -13.83
CA THR A 94 -19.03 -1.06 -13.61
C THR A 94 -20.39 -0.44 -13.94
N PRO A 95 -20.68 0.79 -13.48
CA PRO A 95 -21.91 1.49 -13.85
C PRO A 95 -22.11 1.69 -15.36
N THR A 96 -21.02 1.65 -16.14
CA THR A 96 -21.05 1.75 -17.62
C THR A 96 -21.19 0.40 -18.31
N GLY A 97 -21.31 -0.71 -17.55
CA GLY A 97 -21.43 -2.08 -18.08
C GLY A 97 -20.12 -2.76 -18.42
N ALA A 98 -18.96 -2.17 -18.12
CA ALA A 98 -17.68 -2.82 -18.34
C ALA A 98 -17.42 -3.91 -17.29
N HIS A 99 -16.85 -5.04 -17.72
CA HIS A 99 -16.35 -6.09 -16.82
C HIS A 99 -15.05 -5.63 -16.18
N ALA A 100 -15.01 -5.63 -14.86
CA ALA A 100 -13.89 -5.20 -14.06
C ALA A 100 -13.57 -6.22 -12.95
N HIS A 101 -12.39 -6.12 -12.36
CA HIS A 101 -12.03 -7.00 -11.26
C HIS A 101 -10.93 -6.42 -10.39
N ASN A 102 -11.18 -6.33 -9.10
CA ASN A 102 -10.13 -6.07 -8.13
C ASN A 102 -9.27 -7.33 -7.92
N VAL A 103 -8.01 -7.14 -7.56
CA VAL A 103 -7.14 -8.23 -7.08
C VAL A 103 -6.92 -8.05 -5.59
N ILE A 104 -7.35 -9.02 -4.78
CA ILE A 104 -7.36 -8.93 -3.32
C ILE A 104 -6.59 -10.09 -2.72
N GLY A 105 -5.59 -9.78 -1.90
CA GLY A 105 -4.83 -10.77 -1.13
C GLY A 105 -4.73 -10.37 0.34
N MET A 106 -4.71 -11.33 1.23
CA MET A 106 -4.58 -11.09 2.67
C MET A 106 -3.29 -11.68 3.21
N LEU A 107 -2.52 -10.89 3.94
CA LEU A 107 -1.48 -11.37 4.82
C LEU A 107 -2.07 -11.53 6.23
N PRO A 108 -2.17 -12.77 6.77
CA PRO A 108 -2.75 -12.99 8.08
C PRO A 108 -1.90 -12.39 9.19
N GLY A 109 -2.54 -11.76 10.17
CA GLY A 109 -1.93 -11.34 11.42
C GLY A 109 -1.71 -12.48 12.41
N ALA A 110 -1.71 -12.17 13.71
CA ALA A 110 -1.53 -13.13 14.78
C ALA A 110 -2.70 -14.12 14.87
N LEU A 111 -2.40 -15.43 14.91
CA LEU A 111 -3.40 -16.48 15.07
C LEU A 111 -3.90 -16.63 16.52
N SER A 112 -3.20 -16.07 17.51
CA SER A 112 -3.38 -16.37 18.93
C SER A 112 -4.38 -15.48 19.68
N MET A 113 -4.93 -14.47 19.02
CA MET A 113 -5.96 -13.58 19.59
C MET A 113 -7.03 -13.32 18.53
N PRO A 114 -8.33 -13.31 18.90
CA PRO A 114 -9.40 -12.98 17.95
C PRO A 114 -9.43 -11.48 17.67
N ARG A 115 -8.33 -10.94 17.22
CA ARG A 115 -8.27 -9.58 16.69
C ARG A 115 -8.53 -9.68 15.20
N ASP A 116 -9.78 -9.88 14.84
CA ASP A 116 -10.28 -9.69 13.48
C ASP A 116 -10.19 -8.20 13.12
N ARG A 117 -8.97 -7.70 13.02
CA ARG A 117 -8.66 -6.32 12.63
C ARG A 117 -7.98 -6.32 11.29
N TYR A 118 -8.31 -5.34 10.49
CA TYR A 118 -7.83 -5.27 9.12
C TYR A 118 -7.29 -3.86 8.81
N VAL A 119 -6.10 -3.84 8.22
CA VAL A 119 -5.55 -2.66 7.55
C VAL A 119 -5.60 -2.93 6.06
N ILE A 120 -6.20 -2.04 5.28
CA ILE A 120 -6.25 -2.13 3.81
C ILE A 120 -5.09 -1.31 3.25
N VAL A 121 -4.28 -1.91 2.37
CA VAL A 121 -3.24 -1.22 1.59
C VAL A 121 -3.60 -1.36 0.13
N GLY A 122 -3.96 -0.26 -0.51
CA GLY A 122 -4.50 -0.26 -1.86
C GLY A 122 -3.79 0.67 -2.83
N ALA A 123 -3.86 0.31 -4.10
CA ALA A 123 -3.49 1.14 -5.23
C ALA A 123 -4.34 0.73 -6.44
N HIS A 124 -4.76 1.67 -7.28
CA HIS A 124 -5.43 1.28 -8.52
C HIS A 124 -4.42 0.89 -9.60
N PHE A 125 -4.78 -0.07 -10.44
CA PHE A 125 -3.90 -0.55 -11.50
C PHE A 125 -4.40 -0.23 -12.92
N ASP A 126 -5.65 0.16 -13.06
CA ASP A 126 -6.21 0.65 -14.33
C ASP A 126 -5.68 2.05 -14.69
N HIS A 127 -5.77 2.41 -15.97
CA HIS A 127 -5.50 3.75 -16.44
C HIS A 127 -6.34 4.04 -17.70
N LEU A 128 -6.07 5.14 -18.39
CA LEU A 128 -6.89 5.68 -19.48
C LEU A 128 -6.94 4.80 -20.74
N GLY A 129 -5.96 3.94 -20.94
CA GLY A 129 -5.93 3.08 -22.12
C GLY A 129 -5.39 3.73 -23.38
N GLU A 130 -6.00 3.40 -24.50
CA GLU A 130 -5.72 3.98 -25.80
C GLU A 130 -6.85 4.93 -26.20
N LEU A 131 -6.55 6.20 -26.39
CA LEU A 131 -7.52 7.22 -26.79
C LEU A 131 -7.06 7.89 -28.09
N ASN A 132 -7.92 7.89 -29.10
CA ASN A 132 -7.63 8.47 -30.42
C ASN A 132 -6.33 7.96 -31.07
N GLY A 133 -6.03 6.67 -30.91
CA GLY A 133 -4.82 6.02 -31.44
C GLY A 133 -3.54 6.31 -30.65
N ALA A 134 -3.61 7.00 -29.52
CA ALA A 134 -2.49 7.25 -28.64
C ALA A 134 -2.62 6.46 -27.32
N VAL A 135 -1.57 5.72 -26.95
CA VAL A 135 -1.51 5.00 -25.68
C VAL A 135 -1.14 5.98 -24.55
N TYR A 136 -1.88 5.89 -23.44
CA TYR A 136 -1.59 6.60 -22.19
C TYR A 136 -0.94 5.59 -21.22
N PRO A 137 0.38 5.62 -21.07
CA PRO A 137 1.10 4.55 -20.35
C PRO A 137 0.81 4.53 -18.85
N GLY A 138 0.60 5.70 -18.22
CA GLY A 138 0.28 5.81 -16.80
C GLY A 138 1.35 5.21 -15.89
N ALA A 139 2.63 5.55 -16.14
CA ALA A 139 3.72 5.04 -15.33
C ALA A 139 3.67 5.59 -13.90
N ASP A 140 3.43 6.89 -13.73
CA ASP A 140 3.17 7.48 -12.42
C ASP A 140 1.71 7.25 -12.00
N ALA A 141 0.75 7.38 -12.92
CA ALA A 141 -0.68 7.29 -12.67
C ALA A 141 -1.30 5.96 -13.21
N ASN A 142 -1.26 4.81 -12.54
CA ASN A 142 -0.71 4.56 -11.21
C ASN A 142 0.12 3.26 -11.20
N ALA A 143 0.97 3.02 -12.21
CA ALA A 143 1.87 1.87 -12.15
C ALA A 143 2.85 2.02 -10.97
N SER A 144 3.29 3.25 -10.64
CA SER A 144 4.17 3.51 -9.50
C SER A 144 3.55 3.09 -8.17
N GLY A 145 2.29 3.42 -7.92
CA GLY A 145 1.57 3.01 -6.71
C GLY A 145 1.27 1.52 -6.68
N THR A 146 0.92 0.91 -7.84
CA THR A 146 0.70 -0.54 -7.95
C THR A 146 1.97 -1.32 -7.61
N VAL A 147 3.14 -0.91 -8.16
CA VAL A 147 4.43 -1.53 -7.87
C VAL A 147 4.83 -1.30 -6.41
N ALA A 148 4.58 -0.12 -5.86
CA ALA A 148 4.82 0.16 -4.45
C ALA A 148 3.99 -0.75 -3.53
N MET A 149 2.70 -0.90 -3.80
CA MET A 149 1.80 -1.76 -3.04
C MET A 149 2.26 -3.24 -3.10
N THR A 150 2.63 -3.74 -4.29
CA THR A 150 3.14 -5.12 -4.42
C THR A 150 4.52 -5.29 -3.77
N SER A 151 5.38 -4.26 -3.78
CA SER A 151 6.66 -4.27 -3.06
C SER A 151 6.47 -4.32 -1.55
N LEU A 152 5.49 -3.59 -1.01
CA LEU A 152 5.11 -3.69 0.39
C LEU A 152 4.61 -5.11 0.72
N ALA A 153 3.80 -5.71 -0.14
CA ALA A 153 3.37 -7.10 0.03
C ALA A 153 4.56 -8.08 0.05
N ASP A 154 5.55 -7.90 -0.83
CA ASP A 154 6.78 -8.71 -0.83
C ASP A 154 7.56 -8.56 0.49
N ILE A 155 7.74 -7.33 1.04
CA ILE A 155 8.45 -7.12 2.32
C ILE A 155 7.67 -7.76 3.49
N PHE A 156 6.38 -7.42 3.62
CA PHE A 156 5.56 -7.95 4.72
C PHE A 156 5.43 -9.47 4.64
N GLY A 157 5.31 -10.03 3.44
CA GLY A 157 5.30 -11.47 3.18
C GLY A 157 6.60 -12.15 3.63
N ALA A 158 7.75 -11.60 3.25
CA ALA A 158 9.06 -12.09 3.67
C ALA A 158 9.23 -12.04 5.19
N MET A 159 8.83 -10.94 5.84
CA MET A 159 8.86 -10.84 7.30
C MET A 159 7.96 -11.89 7.97
N ARG A 160 6.78 -12.14 7.41
CA ARG A 160 5.86 -13.16 7.90
C ARG A 160 6.41 -14.58 7.74
N GLU A 161 7.04 -14.87 6.61
CA GLU A 161 7.68 -16.17 6.35
C GLU A 161 8.80 -16.46 7.35
N MET A 162 9.54 -15.44 7.76
CA MET A 162 10.55 -15.53 8.82
C MET A 162 9.97 -15.61 10.24
N GLY A 163 8.65 -15.60 10.39
CA GLY A 163 7.95 -15.77 11.67
C GLY A 163 7.58 -14.47 12.39
N LYS A 164 7.75 -13.29 11.76
CA LYS A 164 7.24 -12.05 12.34
C LYS A 164 5.70 -12.08 12.39
N VAL A 165 5.15 -11.68 13.51
CA VAL A 165 3.71 -11.62 13.75
C VAL A 165 3.28 -10.15 13.78
N PHE A 166 2.20 -9.85 13.06
CA PHE A 166 1.55 -8.55 13.06
C PHE A 166 0.24 -8.63 13.84
N ASP A 167 -0.14 -7.57 14.54
CA ASP A 167 -1.37 -7.53 15.34
C ASP A 167 -2.65 -7.48 14.51
N SER A 168 -2.56 -6.98 13.26
CA SER A 168 -3.69 -6.86 12.34
C SER A 168 -3.44 -7.66 11.05
N ASN A 169 -4.51 -8.12 10.41
CA ASN A 169 -4.47 -8.66 9.06
C ASN A 169 -4.25 -7.51 8.06
N ILE A 170 -3.45 -7.76 7.02
CA ILE A 170 -3.23 -6.76 5.96
C ILE A 170 -3.94 -7.23 4.69
N LEU A 171 -4.90 -6.45 4.20
CA LEU A 171 -5.53 -6.65 2.91
C LEU A 171 -4.79 -5.80 1.87
N PHE A 172 -4.06 -6.45 0.97
CA PHE A 172 -3.49 -5.79 -0.21
C PHE A 172 -4.52 -5.82 -1.34
N VAL A 173 -4.86 -4.67 -1.87
CA VAL A 173 -5.92 -4.52 -2.87
C VAL A 173 -5.43 -3.71 -4.06
N ALA A 174 -5.36 -4.35 -5.22
CA ALA A 174 -5.25 -3.63 -6.48
C ALA A 174 -6.67 -3.33 -6.98
N PHE A 175 -7.03 -2.06 -6.99
CA PHE A 175 -8.34 -1.60 -7.47
C PHE A 175 -8.35 -1.47 -8.99
N ASP A 176 -9.41 -1.95 -9.62
CA ASP A 176 -9.73 -1.70 -11.02
C ASP A 176 -10.75 -0.56 -11.14
N ALA A 177 -10.88 0.00 -12.32
CA ALA A 177 -11.92 0.98 -12.66
C ALA A 177 -11.92 2.24 -11.76
N LYS A 178 -10.75 2.69 -11.31
CA LYS A 178 -10.63 3.99 -10.64
C LYS A 178 -10.98 5.13 -11.60
N GLU A 179 -10.54 5.03 -12.86
CA GLU A 179 -10.87 6.02 -13.90
C GLU A 179 -12.37 6.03 -14.25
N MET A 180 -13.13 5.03 -13.79
CA MET A 180 -14.60 4.96 -13.84
C MET A 180 -15.24 5.35 -12.50
N ASN A 181 -14.80 6.48 -11.94
CA ASN A 181 -15.29 7.02 -10.67
C ASN A 181 -15.12 6.08 -9.48
N MET A 182 -13.94 5.47 -9.36
CA MET A 182 -13.56 4.61 -8.23
C MET A 182 -14.47 3.38 -8.06
N ALA A 183 -14.97 2.82 -9.18
CA ALA A 183 -15.91 1.71 -9.15
C ALA A 183 -15.32 0.46 -8.45
N GLY A 184 -14.01 0.25 -8.50
CA GLY A 184 -13.36 -0.87 -7.83
C GLY A 184 -13.38 -0.76 -6.30
N SER A 185 -13.06 0.38 -5.75
CA SER A 185 -13.14 0.61 -4.30
C SER A 185 -14.59 0.59 -3.80
N ASP A 186 -15.53 1.09 -4.59
CA ASP A 186 -16.97 0.96 -4.30
C ASP A 186 -17.45 -0.50 -4.31
N ALA A 187 -16.98 -1.31 -5.27
CA ALA A 187 -17.28 -2.74 -5.33
C ALA A 187 -16.73 -3.49 -4.10
N LEU A 188 -15.50 -3.20 -3.68
CA LEU A 188 -14.95 -3.78 -2.44
C LEU A 188 -15.75 -3.34 -1.22
N TRP A 189 -16.10 -2.07 -1.13
CA TRP A 189 -16.91 -1.55 -0.03
C TRP A 189 -18.24 -2.28 0.08
N LYS A 190 -18.94 -2.51 -1.03
CA LYS A 190 -20.20 -3.26 -1.07
C LYS A 190 -20.03 -4.69 -0.55
N LEU A 191 -18.94 -5.38 -0.88
CA LEU A 191 -18.67 -6.71 -0.31
C LEU A 191 -18.51 -6.67 1.20
N ILE A 192 -17.87 -5.63 1.73
CA ILE A 192 -17.70 -5.42 3.18
C ILE A 192 -19.03 -5.10 3.84
N ASP A 193 -19.75 -4.12 3.32
CA ASP A 193 -21.02 -3.60 3.87
C ASP A 193 -22.13 -4.66 3.90
N TYR A 194 -22.20 -5.50 2.85
CA TYR A 194 -23.16 -6.62 2.78
C TYR A 194 -22.66 -7.89 3.51
N GLY A 195 -21.49 -7.85 4.17
CA GLY A 195 -20.95 -9.00 4.89
C GLY A 195 -20.56 -10.18 4.00
N MET A 196 -20.28 -9.91 2.71
CA MET A 196 -19.93 -10.94 1.73
C MET A 196 -18.43 -11.25 1.72
N LEU A 197 -17.59 -10.34 2.20
CA LEU A 197 -16.14 -10.57 2.28
C LEU A 197 -15.83 -11.44 3.51
N LYS A 198 -15.34 -12.66 3.27
CA LYS A 198 -15.02 -13.61 4.33
C LYS A 198 -13.51 -13.79 4.45
N ASP A 199 -12.99 -13.63 5.64
CA ASP A 199 -11.57 -13.89 5.95
C ASP A 199 -11.18 -15.31 5.51
N PRO A 200 -10.15 -15.48 4.69
CA PRO A 200 -9.78 -16.77 4.11
C PRO A 200 -9.15 -17.74 5.12
N VAL A 201 -8.80 -17.28 6.32
CA VAL A 201 -8.18 -18.10 7.37
C VAL A 201 -9.20 -18.45 8.46
N SER A 202 -9.91 -17.45 8.98
CA SER A 202 -10.86 -17.62 10.08
C SER A 202 -12.30 -17.92 9.63
N GLY A 203 -12.64 -17.62 8.37
CA GLY A 203 -14.02 -17.67 7.87
C GLY A 203 -14.93 -16.54 8.38
N ALA A 204 -14.41 -15.69 9.27
CA ALA A 204 -15.16 -14.56 9.83
C ALA A 204 -15.50 -13.52 8.77
N THR A 205 -16.57 -12.77 9.01
CA THR A 205 -16.91 -11.63 8.13
C THR A 205 -15.95 -10.48 8.37
N VAL A 206 -15.35 -9.97 7.30
CA VAL A 206 -14.63 -8.70 7.31
C VAL A 206 -15.69 -7.59 7.31
N SER A 207 -15.96 -7.01 8.47
CA SER A 207 -16.98 -5.98 8.65
C SER A 207 -16.34 -4.60 8.88
N ARG A 208 -17.14 -3.57 8.67
CA ARG A 208 -16.73 -2.16 8.79
C ARG A 208 -16.01 -1.85 10.11
N ASP A 209 -16.56 -2.28 11.22
CA ASP A 209 -16.06 -2.04 12.58
C ASP A 209 -14.69 -2.69 12.87
N LYS A 210 -14.28 -3.63 12.01
CA LYS A 210 -13.00 -4.33 12.09
C LYS A 210 -11.91 -3.70 11.22
N ILE A 211 -12.25 -2.75 10.35
CA ILE A 211 -11.28 -2.05 9.50
C ILE A 211 -10.75 -0.85 10.26
N GLU A 212 -9.47 -0.91 10.63
CA GLU A 212 -8.81 0.15 11.40
C GLU A 212 -8.32 1.31 10.54
N LEU A 213 -7.89 1.00 9.31
CA LEU A 213 -7.24 1.97 8.44
C LEU A 213 -7.29 1.51 6.98
N MET A 214 -7.50 2.46 6.07
CA MET A 214 -7.23 2.29 4.64
C MET A 214 -6.07 3.18 4.22
N VAL A 215 -5.05 2.58 3.61
CA VAL A 215 -3.88 3.27 3.06
C VAL A 215 -3.95 3.18 1.55
N ASN A 216 -4.13 4.30 0.89
CA ASN A 216 -4.10 4.38 -0.57
C ASN A 216 -2.77 4.92 -1.07
N ILE A 217 -2.28 4.38 -2.17
CA ILE A 217 -1.04 4.79 -2.81
C ILE A 217 -1.36 5.17 -4.26
N ASP A 218 -1.29 6.46 -4.56
CA ASP A 218 -1.65 6.97 -5.89
C ASP A 218 -0.64 8.02 -6.35
N GLN A 219 0.10 7.68 -7.42
CA GLN A 219 1.15 8.50 -8.02
C GLN A 219 2.27 8.85 -7.03
N ILE A 220 3.24 7.95 -6.85
CA ILE A 220 4.37 8.18 -5.95
C ILE A 220 5.75 8.06 -6.63
N GLY A 221 5.82 8.01 -7.97
CA GLY A 221 7.07 7.86 -8.72
C GLY A 221 7.70 9.17 -9.17
N SER A 222 6.90 10.23 -9.34
CA SER A 222 7.38 11.49 -9.91
C SER A 222 8.06 12.40 -8.88
N THR A 223 9.00 13.22 -9.35
CA THR A 223 9.65 14.31 -8.60
C THR A 223 9.42 15.68 -9.25
N LEU A 224 8.45 15.77 -10.16
CA LEU A 224 8.20 16.98 -10.98
C LEU A 224 7.45 18.10 -10.24
N SER A 225 6.86 17.80 -9.09
CA SER A 225 6.09 18.75 -8.28
C SER A 225 6.59 18.78 -6.83
N PRO A 226 7.86 19.19 -6.61
CA PRO A 226 8.45 19.15 -5.28
C PRO A 226 7.71 20.11 -4.33
N VAL A 227 7.52 19.65 -3.08
CA VAL A 227 6.91 20.44 -2.00
C VAL A 227 7.82 21.64 -1.66
N ASN A 228 9.13 21.40 -1.60
CA ASN A 228 10.16 22.41 -1.48
C ASN A 228 10.96 22.48 -2.80
N ARG A 229 11.14 23.67 -3.35
CA ARG A 229 11.83 23.87 -4.65
C ARG A 229 13.23 23.30 -4.70
N ASP A 230 13.91 23.24 -3.56
CA ASP A 230 15.29 22.77 -3.46
C ASP A 230 15.40 21.26 -3.18
N ARG A 231 14.26 20.58 -3.01
CA ARG A 231 14.20 19.15 -2.68
C ARG A 231 13.25 18.38 -3.59
N LYS A 232 13.80 17.43 -4.34
CA LYS A 232 13.02 16.51 -5.18
C LYS A 232 12.59 15.26 -4.44
N ASP A 233 13.26 14.92 -3.35
CA ASP A 233 12.98 13.75 -2.50
C ASP A 233 11.92 14.08 -1.45
N TYR A 234 10.68 14.21 -1.89
CA TYR A 234 9.53 14.55 -1.06
C TYR A 234 8.46 13.46 -1.07
N LEU A 235 7.55 13.50 -0.11
CA LEU A 235 6.35 12.67 -0.05
C LEU A 235 5.20 13.47 0.57
N ILE A 236 4.02 13.38 -0.02
CA ILE A 236 2.79 13.97 0.50
C ILE A 236 1.95 12.86 1.12
N MET A 237 1.47 13.05 2.36
CA MET A 237 0.51 12.20 3.04
C MET A 237 -0.72 13.00 3.41
N LEU A 238 -1.86 12.70 2.82
CA LEU A 238 -3.14 13.36 3.10
C LEU A 238 -4.03 12.48 3.97
N GLY A 239 -4.99 13.08 4.67
CA GLY A 239 -5.94 12.36 5.53
C GLY A 239 -5.43 12.07 6.94
N THR A 240 -4.32 12.65 7.34
CA THR A 240 -3.71 12.45 8.67
C THR A 240 -4.63 12.85 9.82
N ASP A 241 -5.64 13.71 9.57
CA ASP A 241 -6.63 14.11 10.58
C ASP A 241 -7.55 12.97 11.01
N SER A 242 -7.68 11.93 10.19
CA SER A 242 -8.42 10.71 10.53
C SER A 242 -7.66 9.80 11.49
N LEU A 243 -6.34 10.00 11.67
CA LEU A 243 -5.50 9.18 12.51
C LEU A 243 -5.48 9.66 13.97
N PRO A 244 -5.34 8.74 14.95
CA PRO A 244 -5.04 9.11 16.34
C PRO A 244 -3.77 9.98 16.42
N LYS A 245 -3.75 10.96 17.32
CA LYS A 245 -2.65 11.95 17.42
C LYS A 245 -1.25 11.32 17.51
N GLY A 246 -1.08 10.25 18.29
CA GLY A 246 0.21 9.55 18.40
C GLY A 246 0.66 8.89 17.08
N LYS A 247 -0.28 8.37 16.31
CA LYS A 247 -0.02 7.69 15.02
C LYS A 247 0.33 8.68 13.88
N ARG A 248 -0.15 9.90 13.99
CA ARG A 248 0.13 10.99 13.03
C ARG A 248 1.62 11.35 12.98
N MET A 249 2.27 11.41 14.14
CA MET A 249 3.69 11.76 14.26
C MET A 249 4.64 10.63 13.81
N ASN A 250 4.16 9.39 13.74
CA ASN A 250 5.01 8.23 13.45
C ASN A 250 5.68 8.31 12.06
N LEU A 251 5.08 9.02 11.09
CA LEU A 251 5.71 9.18 9.77
C LEU A 251 7.02 9.97 9.86
N GLU A 252 7.01 11.11 10.57
CA GLU A 252 8.21 11.93 10.78
C GLU A 252 9.26 11.18 11.61
N VAL A 253 8.81 10.47 12.65
CA VAL A 253 9.68 9.64 13.49
C VAL A 253 10.36 8.56 12.66
N CYS A 254 9.62 7.81 11.85
CA CYS A 254 10.18 6.78 10.97
C CYS A 254 11.16 7.38 9.95
N ASN A 255 10.81 8.53 9.37
CA ASN A 255 11.64 9.23 8.40
C ASN A 255 13.02 9.60 8.95
N GLY A 256 13.06 10.10 10.19
CA GLY A 256 14.31 10.44 10.89
C GLY A 256 15.04 9.21 11.43
N LEU A 257 14.34 8.29 12.11
CA LEU A 257 14.91 7.12 12.77
C LEU A 257 15.64 6.18 11.79
N HIS A 258 15.07 5.99 10.59
CA HIS A 258 15.64 5.14 9.55
C HIS A 258 16.52 5.89 8.55
N GLY A 259 16.82 7.18 8.79
CA GLY A 259 17.71 7.98 7.94
C GLY A 259 17.21 8.17 6.51
N ILE A 260 15.90 8.07 6.28
CA ILE A 260 15.30 8.16 4.93
C ILE A 260 15.32 9.62 4.46
N ASN A 261 15.00 10.56 5.38
CA ASN A 261 15.14 12.00 5.22
C ASN A 261 14.39 12.59 4.01
N LEU A 262 13.18 12.08 3.71
CA LEU A 262 12.29 12.70 2.73
C LEU A 262 11.76 14.03 3.26
N ASP A 263 11.51 14.98 2.35
CA ASP A 263 10.76 16.20 2.63
C ASP A 263 9.26 15.85 2.71
N LEU A 264 8.68 15.90 3.91
CA LEU A 264 7.31 15.45 4.16
C LEU A 264 6.32 16.60 4.15
N CYS A 265 5.16 16.38 3.51
CA CYS A 265 4.06 17.32 3.53
C CYS A 265 2.74 16.61 3.90
N LEU A 266 2.04 17.15 4.90
CA LEU A 266 0.76 16.62 5.38
C LEU A 266 -0.44 17.37 4.80
N SER A 267 -0.21 18.28 3.87
CA SER A 267 -1.22 19.03 3.14
C SER A 267 -0.80 19.19 1.67
N TYR A 268 -1.75 19.43 0.78
CA TYR A 268 -1.43 19.66 -0.62
C TYR A 268 -0.99 21.13 -0.81
N TYR A 269 0.34 21.33 -0.85
CA TYR A 269 1.01 22.63 -0.97
C TYR A 269 0.53 23.69 0.03
N GLY A 270 0.23 23.29 1.28
CA GLY A 270 -0.18 24.20 2.35
C GLY A 270 -1.61 24.77 2.21
N SER A 271 -2.39 24.30 1.24
CA SER A 271 -3.76 24.74 1.01
C SER A 271 -4.78 23.72 1.52
N GLU A 272 -5.58 24.07 2.51
CA GLU A 272 -6.66 23.21 3.02
C GLU A 272 -7.71 22.88 1.96
N THR A 273 -8.05 23.85 1.10
CA THR A 273 -9.03 23.66 0.05
C THR A 273 -8.54 22.65 -0.99
N PHE A 274 -7.30 22.81 -1.48
CA PHE A 274 -6.70 21.84 -2.39
C PHE A 274 -6.53 20.49 -1.72
N THR A 275 -6.10 20.43 -0.47
CA THR A 275 -5.97 19.18 0.29
C THR A 275 -7.30 18.41 0.32
N ARG A 276 -8.40 19.08 0.65
CA ARG A 276 -9.75 18.45 0.67
C ARG A 276 -10.17 17.94 -0.70
N VAL A 277 -9.91 18.70 -1.77
CA VAL A 277 -10.26 18.28 -3.13
C VAL A 277 -9.45 17.08 -3.54
N PHE A 278 -8.11 17.16 -3.46
CA PHE A 278 -7.22 16.08 -3.90
C PHE A 278 -7.37 14.80 -3.08
N TYR A 279 -7.60 14.94 -1.78
CA TYR A 279 -7.88 13.80 -0.91
C TYR A 279 -9.13 13.00 -1.29
N ARG A 280 -10.01 13.55 -2.12
CA ARG A 280 -11.25 12.91 -2.57
C ARG A 280 -11.24 12.47 -4.04
N LEU A 281 -10.07 12.48 -4.69
CA LEU A 281 -9.94 12.12 -6.11
C LEU A 281 -9.47 10.68 -6.34
N SER A 282 -9.31 9.87 -5.27
CA SER A 282 -8.83 8.51 -5.40
C SER A 282 -9.56 7.55 -4.44
N ASP A 283 -9.20 6.27 -4.46
CA ASP A 283 -9.93 5.14 -3.89
C ASP A 283 -10.22 5.24 -2.38
N GLN A 284 -9.38 5.94 -1.60
CA GLN A 284 -9.65 6.16 -0.16
C GLN A 284 -10.93 6.94 0.09
N LYS A 285 -11.43 7.69 -0.90
CA LYS A 285 -12.67 8.47 -0.77
C LYS A 285 -13.86 7.60 -0.35
N VAL A 286 -14.00 6.42 -0.94
CA VAL A 286 -15.11 5.50 -0.64
C VAL A 286 -15.07 5.09 0.84
N PHE A 287 -13.90 4.80 1.37
CA PHE A 287 -13.73 4.41 2.78
C PHE A 287 -13.98 5.58 3.73
N VAL A 288 -13.46 6.77 3.41
CA VAL A 288 -13.70 8.00 4.19
C VAL A 288 -15.18 8.34 4.26
N ASP A 289 -15.89 8.28 3.12
CA ASP A 289 -17.33 8.57 3.06
C ASP A 289 -18.15 7.60 3.92
N ASN A 290 -17.62 6.43 4.18
CA ASN A 290 -18.21 5.41 5.03
C ASN A 290 -17.63 5.36 6.45
N GLY A 291 -16.84 6.39 6.84
CA GLY A 291 -16.36 6.57 8.22
C GLY A 291 -15.19 5.67 8.60
N ILE A 292 -14.45 5.13 7.62
CA ILE A 292 -13.19 4.42 7.85
C ILE A 292 -12.05 5.46 7.81
N PRO A 293 -11.15 5.49 8.82
CA PRO A 293 -9.93 6.28 8.74
C PRO A 293 -9.12 5.88 7.50
N ALA A 294 -8.70 6.87 6.71
CA ALA A 294 -7.90 6.57 5.53
C ALA A 294 -6.82 7.62 5.31
N VAL A 295 -5.74 7.23 4.65
CA VAL A 295 -4.66 8.12 4.22
C VAL A 295 -4.32 7.87 2.75
N LEU A 296 -3.85 8.93 2.11
CA LEU A 296 -3.35 8.90 0.74
C LEU A 296 -1.87 9.28 0.74
N PHE A 297 -1.02 8.40 0.24
CA PHE A 297 0.36 8.71 -0.11
C PHE A 297 0.45 9.08 -1.59
N THR A 298 1.05 10.23 -1.90
CA THR A 298 1.15 10.73 -3.27
C THR A 298 2.39 11.61 -3.46
N SER A 299 2.84 11.75 -4.70
CA SER A 299 3.79 12.79 -5.12
C SER A 299 3.09 14.00 -5.76
N GLY A 300 1.76 13.96 -5.79
CA GLY A 300 0.94 15.02 -6.38
C GLY A 300 0.78 14.90 -7.88
N ILE A 301 -0.12 15.72 -8.43
CA ILE A 301 -0.38 15.82 -9.87
C ILE A 301 0.72 16.61 -10.55
N THR A 302 1.20 16.11 -11.68
CA THR A 302 2.27 16.73 -12.46
C THR A 302 1.80 17.08 -13.87
N MET A 303 2.66 17.77 -14.63
CA MET A 303 2.40 18.05 -16.05
C MET A 303 2.32 16.78 -16.92
N ASN A 304 2.78 15.63 -16.42
CA ASN A 304 2.74 14.35 -17.13
C ASN A 304 1.50 13.51 -16.78
N THR A 305 0.82 13.82 -15.67
CA THR A 305 -0.38 13.09 -15.24
C THR A 305 -1.43 13.09 -16.36
N ASN A 306 -1.96 11.91 -16.69
CA ASN A 306 -2.93 11.73 -17.77
C ASN A 306 -2.43 12.19 -19.15
N LYS A 307 -1.13 11.99 -19.44
CA LYS A 307 -0.52 12.28 -20.74
C LYS A 307 0.22 11.08 -21.28
N THR A 308 0.42 11.06 -22.60
CA THR A 308 1.18 10.01 -23.30
C THR A 308 2.66 9.99 -22.91
N ARG A 309 3.18 11.04 -22.28
CA ARG A 309 4.55 11.15 -21.79
C ARG A 309 4.72 10.70 -20.32
N ASP A 310 3.67 10.21 -19.68
CA ASP A 310 3.77 9.55 -18.36
C ASP A 310 4.35 8.15 -18.52
N THR A 311 5.67 8.07 -18.64
CA THR A 311 6.46 6.87 -18.91
C THR A 311 7.40 6.55 -17.76
N ALA A 312 7.86 5.30 -17.63
CA ALA A 312 8.81 4.88 -16.60
C ALA A 312 10.10 5.73 -16.61
N ALA A 313 10.55 6.18 -17.78
CA ALA A 313 11.73 7.04 -17.91
C ALA A 313 11.56 8.45 -17.30
N SER A 314 10.33 8.88 -17.04
CA SER A 314 10.04 10.19 -16.41
C SER A 314 10.02 10.13 -14.88
N LEU A 315 10.23 8.96 -14.27
CA LEU A 315 10.16 8.74 -12.84
C LEU A 315 11.55 8.67 -12.20
N ASP A 316 11.61 8.93 -10.90
CA ASP A 316 12.82 8.81 -10.08
C ASP A 316 12.75 7.56 -9.20
N MET A 317 13.44 6.49 -9.61
CA MET A 317 13.39 5.20 -8.93
C MET A 317 14.07 5.23 -7.56
N SER A 318 15.08 6.09 -7.38
CA SER A 318 15.76 6.26 -6.09
C SER A 318 14.80 6.88 -5.06
N VAL A 319 14.08 7.94 -5.46
CA VAL A 319 13.07 8.57 -4.60
C VAL A 319 11.88 7.66 -4.37
N LEU A 320 11.41 6.93 -5.39
CA LEU A 320 10.34 5.95 -5.25
C LEU A 320 10.72 4.86 -4.22
N ARG A 321 11.94 4.34 -4.28
CA ARG A 321 12.45 3.38 -3.30
C ARG A 321 12.43 3.94 -1.88
N LYS A 322 12.89 5.18 -1.68
CA LYS A 322 12.81 5.87 -0.37
C LYS A 322 11.36 5.98 0.14
N ARG A 323 10.42 6.34 -0.75
CA ARG A 323 8.99 6.45 -0.42
C ARG A 323 8.41 5.11 0.03
N ILE A 324 8.67 4.04 -0.71
CA ILE A 324 8.25 2.67 -0.36
C ILE A 324 8.83 2.27 1.01
N THR A 325 10.12 2.53 1.23
CA THR A 325 10.79 2.22 2.49
C THR A 325 10.15 2.96 3.66
N LEU A 326 9.85 4.25 3.50
CA LEU A 326 9.19 5.03 4.54
C LEU A 326 7.77 4.54 4.83
N ILE A 327 6.98 4.26 3.78
CA ILE A 327 5.62 3.74 3.92
C ILE A 327 5.65 2.39 4.65
N TYR A 328 6.62 1.51 4.34
CA TYR A 328 6.80 0.24 5.06
C TYR A 328 7.04 0.47 6.55
N HIS A 329 8.03 1.27 6.93
CA HIS A 329 8.34 1.52 8.34
C HIS A 329 7.17 2.17 9.08
N TRP A 330 6.48 3.10 8.43
CA TRP A 330 5.30 3.70 9.02
C TRP A 330 4.16 2.68 9.20
N LEU A 331 3.86 1.87 8.19
CA LEU A 331 2.85 0.81 8.28
C LEU A 331 3.18 -0.20 9.38
N GLU A 332 4.44 -0.57 9.54
CA GLU A 332 4.89 -1.48 10.61
C GLU A 332 4.54 -0.93 12.01
N THR A 333 4.45 0.39 12.19
CA THR A 333 4.01 1.01 13.46
C THR A 333 2.49 1.00 13.64
N MET A 334 1.73 0.69 12.59
CA MET A 334 0.27 0.63 12.60
C MET A 334 -0.27 -0.80 12.85
N LEU A 335 0.60 -1.78 12.61
CA LEU A 335 0.30 -3.22 12.64
C LEU A 335 0.83 -3.87 13.91
#